data_303254a404bb09f02d65c12af6c6201b
#
_entry.id   303254a404bb09f02d65c12af6c6201b
#
_cell.length_a   1.000
_cell.length_b   1.000
_cell.length_c   1.000
_cell.angle_alpha   90.00
_cell.angle_beta   90.00
_cell.angle_gamma   90.00
#
_symmetry.space_group_name_H-M   'P 1'
#
loop_
_entity.id
_entity.type
_entity.pdbx_description
1 polymer ?
#
loop_
_entity_poly.entity_id
_entity_poly.type
_entity_poly.pdbx_seq_one_letter_code
_entity_poly.pdbx_strand_id
1 'polypeptide(L)'
;LKDESFLQELRSYSADLQIVVAFRMLPEVVWNMPRLGTFNLHASLLPQYRGAAPINWAVMNGDTETGATTFMLQHEIDTGNIILQERIPIADNENVGSVHDRLMMMGATLVTRTVDLIIASENNGQPVPTIPQDNSKFKIQNSKLSPAPKIFKDTCAIDFSRTAEQIRNHVRGLSPYPAAWISEMPATHPLADLLKGAKVYNVAITQLSEQKGHIIVPCADGYIDILELQLPGKKRMDAPALLNGLKKSLNTKLI
;
A
#
# COMPACT_ATOMS: atom_id res chain seq x y z
N LEU A 1 -3.45 -9.41 -24.01
CA LEU A 1 -2.04 -9.04 -24.15
C LEU A 1 -1.23 -10.01 -25.02
N LYS A 2 -1.79 -11.17 -25.39
CA LYS A 2 -1.18 -12.13 -26.33
C LYS A 2 -1.97 -12.24 -27.62
N ASP A 3 -3.01 -11.45 -27.77
CA ASP A 3 -3.83 -11.39 -28.99
C ASP A 3 -3.03 -10.72 -30.11
N GLU A 4 -3.08 -11.30 -31.31
CA GLU A 4 -2.25 -10.82 -32.41
C GLU A 4 -2.65 -9.43 -32.92
N SER A 5 -3.95 -9.11 -32.89
CA SER A 5 -4.40 -7.77 -33.30
C SER A 5 -3.89 -6.70 -32.33
N PHE A 6 -3.91 -6.98 -31.02
CA PHE A 6 -3.31 -6.11 -30.01
C PHE A 6 -1.80 -5.94 -30.20
N LEU A 7 -1.08 -7.04 -30.49
CA LEU A 7 0.36 -6.99 -30.71
C LEU A 7 0.74 -6.22 -31.98
N GLN A 8 -0.05 -6.35 -33.04
CA GLN A 8 0.13 -5.59 -34.29
C GLN A 8 -0.11 -4.10 -34.05
N GLU A 9 -1.18 -3.74 -33.35
CA GLU A 9 -1.45 -2.36 -32.96
C GLU A 9 -0.31 -1.79 -32.13
N LEU A 10 0.15 -2.51 -31.11
CA LEU A 10 1.26 -2.06 -30.25
C LEU A 10 2.55 -1.85 -31.07
N ARG A 11 2.89 -2.77 -32.00
CA ARG A 11 4.04 -2.63 -32.90
C ARG A 11 3.92 -1.41 -33.80
N SER A 12 2.69 -1.05 -34.23
CA SER A 12 2.48 0.08 -35.15
C SER A 12 2.88 1.43 -34.55
N TYR A 13 2.92 1.55 -33.23
CA TYR A 13 3.41 2.76 -32.55
C TYR A 13 4.92 2.94 -32.69
N SER A 14 5.68 1.91 -33.05
CA SER A 14 7.14 1.94 -33.22
C SER A 14 7.87 2.61 -32.05
N ALA A 15 7.40 2.37 -30.83
CA ALA A 15 7.94 2.97 -29.63
C ALA A 15 9.37 2.48 -29.36
N ASP A 16 10.32 3.39 -29.17
CA ASP A 16 11.70 3.06 -28.81
C ASP A 16 11.86 2.60 -27.37
N LEU A 17 11.02 3.10 -26.47
CA LEU A 17 11.04 2.84 -25.03
C LEU A 17 9.62 2.64 -24.52
N GLN A 18 9.44 1.73 -23.58
CA GLN A 18 8.15 1.51 -22.92
C GLN A 18 8.27 1.73 -21.41
N ILE A 19 7.26 2.38 -20.84
CA ILE A 19 7.18 2.67 -19.40
C ILE A 19 5.97 1.95 -18.83
N VAL A 20 6.17 1.25 -17.73
CA VAL A 20 5.11 0.52 -17.02
C VAL A 20 4.95 1.08 -15.62
N VAL A 21 3.71 1.36 -15.22
CA VAL A 21 3.36 1.81 -13.88
C VAL A 21 2.12 1.06 -13.41
N ALA A 22 2.19 0.44 -12.24
CA ALA A 22 1.05 -0.23 -11.60
C ALA A 22 0.29 -1.20 -12.52
N PHE A 23 1.01 -2.09 -13.20
CA PHE A 23 0.42 -3.00 -14.18
C PHE A 23 0.51 -4.47 -13.72
N ARG A 24 -0.38 -5.30 -14.27
CA ARG A 24 -0.26 -6.75 -14.12
C ARG A 24 0.95 -7.27 -14.91
N MET A 25 1.40 -8.50 -14.64
CA MET A 25 2.50 -9.13 -15.37
C MET A 25 2.31 -9.02 -16.89
N LEU A 26 3.27 -8.39 -17.56
CA LEU A 26 3.33 -8.30 -19.00
C LEU A 26 3.99 -9.54 -19.60
N PRO A 27 3.45 -10.12 -20.69
CA PRO A 27 4.15 -11.17 -21.41
C PRO A 27 5.42 -10.62 -22.09
N GLU A 28 6.41 -11.48 -22.26
CA GLU A 28 7.70 -11.11 -22.83
C GLU A 28 7.56 -10.44 -24.21
N VAL A 29 6.68 -10.97 -25.06
CA VAL A 29 6.41 -10.42 -26.38
C VAL A 29 5.97 -8.94 -26.35
N VAL A 30 5.48 -8.45 -25.21
CA VAL A 30 5.09 -7.06 -25.02
C VAL A 30 6.23 -6.23 -24.45
N TRP A 31 6.82 -6.66 -23.31
CA TRP A 31 7.85 -5.83 -22.67
C TRP A 31 9.22 -5.86 -23.38
N ASN A 32 9.48 -6.86 -24.17
CA ASN A 32 10.72 -6.96 -24.98
C ASN A 32 10.57 -6.38 -26.41
N MET A 33 9.46 -5.71 -26.70
CA MET A 33 9.18 -5.16 -28.03
C MET A 33 10.01 -3.89 -28.34
N PRO A 34 10.15 -2.90 -27.44
CA PRO A 34 10.90 -1.69 -27.72
C PRO A 34 12.42 -1.93 -27.75
N ARG A 35 13.14 -1.30 -28.68
CA ARG A 35 14.60 -1.49 -28.81
C ARG A 35 15.42 -1.01 -27.61
N LEU A 36 14.94 0.02 -26.88
CA LEU A 36 15.54 0.50 -25.64
C LEU A 36 14.98 -0.21 -24.41
N GLY A 37 14.12 -1.21 -24.63
CA GLY A 37 13.52 -2.02 -23.57
C GLY A 37 12.32 -1.37 -22.88
N THR A 38 11.93 -1.97 -21.78
CA THR A 38 10.83 -1.52 -20.94
C THR A 38 11.31 -1.37 -19.52
N PHE A 39 11.01 -0.25 -18.89
CA PHE A 39 11.25 -0.10 -17.46
C PHE A 39 9.94 0.10 -16.67
N ASN A 40 9.97 -0.27 -15.40
CA ASN A 40 8.86 -0.09 -14.46
C ASN A 40 9.21 0.96 -13.41
N LEU A 41 8.20 1.73 -12.99
CA LEU A 41 8.20 2.49 -11.75
C LEU A 41 7.53 1.65 -10.67
N HIS A 42 8.28 1.23 -9.66
CA HIS A 42 7.82 0.45 -8.52
C HIS A 42 7.85 1.30 -7.26
N ALA A 43 6.75 1.29 -6.50
CA ALA A 43 6.57 2.17 -5.35
C ALA A 43 7.18 1.59 -4.06
N SER A 44 8.44 1.17 -4.12
CA SER A 44 9.25 0.79 -2.96
C SER A 44 10.74 1.03 -3.22
N LEU A 45 11.54 0.89 -2.16
CA LEU A 45 13.00 0.83 -2.24
C LEU A 45 13.42 -0.62 -2.54
N LEU A 46 13.40 -1.01 -3.82
CA LEU A 46 13.81 -2.37 -4.20
C LEU A 46 15.24 -2.68 -3.68
N PRO A 47 15.48 -3.90 -3.22
CA PRO A 47 14.65 -5.10 -3.32
C PRO A 47 13.54 -5.26 -2.26
N GLN A 48 13.31 -4.29 -1.37
CA GLN A 48 12.20 -4.32 -0.41
C GLN A 48 10.85 -4.23 -1.12
N TYR A 49 9.87 -4.95 -0.60
CA TYR A 49 8.47 -4.86 -1.01
C TYR A 49 8.23 -5.14 -2.51
N ARG A 50 8.92 -6.17 -3.06
CA ARG A 50 8.54 -6.73 -4.36
C ARG A 50 7.10 -7.26 -4.29
N GLY A 51 6.28 -6.98 -5.30
CA GLY A 51 4.91 -7.48 -5.39
C GLY A 51 3.85 -6.41 -5.61
N ALA A 52 2.60 -6.71 -5.21
CA ALA A 52 1.42 -6.01 -5.69
C ALA A 52 1.01 -4.77 -4.87
N ALA A 53 1.45 -4.64 -3.60
CA ALA A 53 0.98 -3.59 -2.70
C ALA A 53 2.11 -2.98 -1.85
N PRO A 54 3.21 -2.51 -2.48
CA PRO A 54 4.41 -2.09 -1.76
C PRO A 54 4.17 -0.96 -0.76
N ILE A 55 3.38 0.06 -1.12
CA ILE A 55 3.12 1.22 -0.26
C ILE A 55 2.34 0.78 1.00
N ASN A 56 1.30 -0.04 0.81
CA ASN A 56 0.49 -0.52 1.93
C ASN A 56 1.34 -1.31 2.93
N TRP A 57 2.16 -2.24 2.43
CA TRP A 57 2.98 -3.09 3.30
C TRP A 57 4.06 -2.32 4.04
N ALA A 58 4.69 -1.32 3.43
CA ALA A 58 5.63 -0.44 4.11
C ALA A 58 4.97 0.27 5.31
N VAL A 59 3.77 0.84 5.10
CA VAL A 59 3.03 1.52 6.17
C VAL A 59 2.49 0.54 7.22
N MET A 60 1.93 -0.62 6.81
CA MET A 60 1.44 -1.65 7.75
C MET A 60 2.55 -2.25 8.61
N ASN A 61 3.77 -2.35 8.09
CA ASN A 61 4.92 -2.84 8.83
C ASN A 61 5.54 -1.78 9.76
N GLY A 62 5.07 -0.54 9.69
CA GLY A 62 5.57 0.55 10.54
C GLY A 62 6.91 1.12 10.09
N ASP A 63 7.26 0.97 8.81
CA ASP A 63 8.48 1.56 8.28
C ASP A 63 8.44 3.09 8.40
N THR A 64 9.59 3.69 8.67
CA THR A 64 9.76 5.14 8.79
C THR A 64 10.19 5.80 7.48
N GLU A 65 10.49 5.00 6.46
CA GLU A 65 10.81 5.47 5.11
C GLU A 65 10.28 4.48 4.06
N THR A 66 10.04 4.99 2.87
CA THR A 66 9.77 4.23 1.66
C THR A 66 10.36 4.97 0.47
N GLY A 67 10.00 4.61 -0.74
CA GLY A 67 10.46 5.30 -1.94
C GLY A 67 9.89 4.73 -3.21
N ALA A 68 10.49 5.12 -4.32
CA ALA A 68 10.22 4.54 -5.62
C ALA A 68 11.51 4.16 -6.33
N THR A 69 11.42 3.14 -7.15
CA THR A 69 12.52 2.59 -7.94
C THR A 69 12.10 2.46 -9.39
N THR A 70 12.91 2.96 -10.32
CA THR A 70 12.82 2.59 -11.73
C THR A 70 13.82 1.47 -12.03
N PHE A 71 13.39 0.45 -12.75
CA PHE A 71 14.23 -0.71 -13.08
C PHE A 71 13.83 -1.33 -14.42
N MET A 72 14.78 -1.92 -15.15
CA MET A 72 14.51 -2.61 -16.40
C MET A 72 13.72 -3.90 -16.16
N LEU A 73 12.66 -4.13 -16.96
CA LEU A 73 11.89 -5.37 -16.85
C LEU A 73 12.72 -6.57 -17.30
N GLN A 74 12.47 -7.70 -16.66
CA GLN A 74 13.00 -9.02 -17.00
C GLN A 74 11.98 -10.12 -16.61
N HIS A 75 12.32 -11.39 -16.83
CA HIS A 75 11.40 -12.52 -16.63
C HIS A 75 10.85 -12.65 -15.20
N GLU A 76 11.69 -12.40 -14.19
CA GLU A 76 11.26 -12.50 -12.79
C GLU A 76 10.67 -11.16 -12.32
N ILE A 77 9.58 -11.24 -11.55
CA ILE A 77 8.83 -10.08 -11.06
C ILE A 77 9.72 -9.21 -10.17
N ASP A 78 9.82 -7.91 -10.51
CA ASP A 78 10.49 -6.85 -9.76
C ASP A 78 11.97 -7.14 -9.41
N THR A 79 12.67 -7.93 -10.25
CA THR A 79 14.06 -8.34 -10.01
C THR A 79 15.08 -7.66 -10.91
N GLY A 80 14.64 -6.89 -11.90
CA GLY A 80 15.50 -6.24 -12.87
C GLY A 80 16.45 -5.21 -12.26
N ASN A 81 17.52 -4.87 -13.00
CA ASN A 81 18.51 -3.92 -12.54
C ASN A 81 17.92 -2.53 -12.31
N ILE A 82 18.23 -1.94 -11.16
CA ILE A 82 17.77 -0.60 -10.75
C ILE A 82 18.45 0.44 -11.62
N ILE A 83 17.66 1.36 -12.19
CA ILE A 83 18.15 2.54 -12.91
C ILE A 83 18.30 3.71 -11.93
N LEU A 84 17.19 4.12 -11.32
CA LEU A 84 17.16 5.18 -10.31
C LEU A 84 16.30 4.76 -9.12
N GLN A 85 16.61 5.33 -7.97
CA GLN A 85 15.86 5.13 -6.73
C GLN A 85 15.81 6.42 -5.93
N GLU A 86 14.65 6.74 -5.36
CA GLU A 86 14.47 7.92 -4.54
C GLU A 86 13.65 7.59 -3.28
N ARG A 87 13.99 8.23 -2.15
CA ARG A 87 13.43 7.94 -0.82
C ARG A 87 12.54 9.07 -0.34
N ILE A 88 11.50 8.72 0.42
CA ILE A 88 10.72 9.66 1.20
C ILE A 88 10.52 9.12 2.63
N PRO A 89 10.47 9.98 3.65
CA PRO A 89 10.08 9.54 4.99
C PRO A 89 8.58 9.21 5.04
N ILE A 90 8.20 8.34 5.96
CA ILE A 90 6.80 8.10 6.36
C ILE A 90 6.65 8.69 7.75
N ALA A 91 5.83 9.74 7.89
CA ALA A 91 5.56 10.32 9.19
C ALA A 91 4.64 9.42 10.02
N ASP A 92 4.74 9.51 11.34
CA ASP A 92 4.01 8.65 12.27
C ASP A 92 2.48 8.77 12.13
N ASN A 93 2.00 9.94 11.77
CA ASN A 93 0.58 10.23 11.57
C ASN A 93 0.08 10.07 10.11
N GLU A 94 0.95 9.66 9.19
CA GLU A 94 0.56 9.45 7.80
C GLU A 94 -0.14 8.10 7.60
N ASN A 95 -1.12 8.09 6.71
CA ASN A 95 -1.75 6.89 6.19
C ASN A 95 -1.24 6.58 4.77
N VAL A 96 -1.59 5.39 4.25
CA VAL A 96 -1.15 4.98 2.91
C VAL A 96 -1.62 5.93 1.81
N GLY A 97 -2.75 6.62 1.97
CA GLY A 97 -3.23 7.59 0.98
C GLY A 97 -2.29 8.79 0.84
N SER A 98 -1.89 9.41 1.96
CA SER A 98 -0.95 10.54 1.92
C SER A 98 0.44 10.15 1.42
N VAL A 99 0.93 8.97 1.80
CA VAL A 99 2.20 8.43 1.29
C VAL A 99 2.12 8.17 -0.22
N HIS A 100 1.01 7.58 -0.69
CA HIS A 100 0.75 7.35 -2.12
C HIS A 100 0.81 8.66 -2.92
N ASP A 101 0.14 9.71 -2.47
CA ASP A 101 0.08 10.98 -3.18
C ASP A 101 1.47 11.64 -3.31
N ARG A 102 2.29 11.53 -2.26
CA ARG A 102 3.68 12.01 -2.28
C ARG A 102 4.55 11.16 -3.23
N LEU A 103 4.40 9.83 -3.20
CA LEU A 103 5.11 8.93 -4.10
C LEU A 103 4.68 9.13 -5.57
N MET A 104 3.43 9.44 -5.83
CA MET A 104 2.92 9.76 -7.17
C MET A 104 3.65 10.96 -7.77
N MET A 105 3.78 12.05 -7.02
CA MET A 105 4.48 13.27 -7.47
C MET A 105 5.98 13.04 -7.67
N MET A 106 6.64 12.39 -6.72
CA MET A 106 8.04 12.02 -6.82
C MET A 106 8.28 11.04 -7.97
N GLY A 107 7.43 10.04 -8.11
CA GLY A 107 7.52 9.01 -9.14
C GLY A 107 7.43 9.59 -10.56
N ALA A 108 6.57 10.58 -10.79
CA ALA A 108 6.48 11.28 -12.07
C ALA A 108 7.81 11.94 -12.44
N THR A 109 8.46 12.62 -11.48
CA THR A 109 9.79 13.22 -11.67
C THR A 109 10.85 12.15 -11.90
N LEU A 110 10.80 11.04 -11.14
CA LEU A 110 11.77 9.95 -11.26
C LEU A 110 11.67 9.26 -12.64
N VAL A 111 10.46 9.08 -13.16
CA VAL A 111 10.23 8.54 -14.53
C VAL A 111 10.86 9.45 -15.57
N THR A 112 10.62 10.77 -15.51
CA THR A 112 11.20 11.73 -16.48
C THR A 112 12.72 11.67 -16.43
N ARG A 113 13.34 11.71 -15.25
CA ARG A 113 14.80 11.58 -15.10
C ARG A 113 15.34 10.24 -15.63
N THR A 114 14.57 9.17 -15.50
CA THR A 114 14.94 7.86 -16.05
C THR A 114 14.94 7.87 -17.59
N VAL A 115 13.93 8.48 -18.20
CA VAL A 115 13.86 8.64 -19.66
C VAL A 115 15.04 9.47 -20.16
N ASP A 116 15.32 10.61 -19.53
CA ASP A 116 16.44 11.48 -19.90
C ASP A 116 17.79 10.72 -19.82
N LEU A 117 17.99 9.92 -18.76
CA LEU A 117 19.19 9.10 -18.61
C LEU A 117 19.33 8.05 -19.72
N ILE A 118 18.22 7.36 -20.07
CA ILE A 118 18.22 6.36 -21.12
C ILE A 118 18.55 7.00 -22.48
N ILE A 119 17.93 8.14 -22.80
CA ILE A 119 18.18 8.88 -24.07
C ILE A 119 19.63 9.38 -24.10
N ALA A 120 20.15 9.93 -23.01
CA ALA A 120 21.54 10.40 -22.96
C ALA A 120 22.53 9.25 -23.14
N SER A 121 22.28 8.09 -22.56
CA SER A 121 23.10 6.89 -22.72
C SER A 121 23.11 6.41 -24.18
N GLU A 122 21.94 6.35 -24.81
CA GLU A 122 21.79 5.99 -26.23
C GLU A 122 22.55 6.95 -27.14
N ASN A 123 22.38 8.26 -26.96
CA ASN A 123 23.05 9.28 -27.76
C ASN A 123 24.58 9.24 -27.66
N ASN A 124 25.09 8.76 -26.52
CA ASN A 124 26.53 8.62 -26.29
C ASN A 124 27.06 7.22 -26.65
N GLY A 125 26.22 6.32 -27.15
CA GLY A 125 26.60 4.94 -27.45
C GLY A 125 27.04 4.16 -26.21
N GLN A 126 26.53 4.50 -25.02
CA GLN A 126 26.88 3.88 -23.75
C GLN A 126 25.70 3.08 -23.20
N PRO A 127 25.94 1.99 -22.48
CA PRO A 127 24.86 1.29 -21.78
C PRO A 127 24.24 2.18 -20.71
N VAL A 128 22.94 2.00 -20.47
CA VAL A 128 22.25 2.67 -19.35
C VAL A 128 22.91 2.22 -18.04
N PRO A 129 23.36 3.15 -17.18
CA PRO A 129 23.93 2.79 -15.88
C PRO A 129 22.85 2.16 -15.00
N THR A 130 23.11 0.95 -14.52
CA THR A 130 22.19 0.20 -13.67
C THR A 130 22.90 -0.46 -12.51
N ILE A 131 22.19 -0.70 -11.43
CA ILE A 131 22.67 -1.40 -10.25
C ILE A 131 21.93 -2.74 -10.14
N PRO A 132 22.65 -3.89 -10.13
CA PRO A 132 22.02 -5.18 -9.89
C PRO A 132 21.35 -5.25 -8.52
N GLN A 133 20.16 -5.85 -8.46
CA GLN A 133 19.53 -6.14 -7.18
C GLN A 133 20.20 -7.39 -6.54
N ASP A 134 20.43 -7.34 -5.23
CA ASP A 134 20.87 -8.52 -4.48
C ASP A 134 19.70 -9.49 -4.26
N ASN A 135 19.44 -10.32 -5.26
CA ASN A 135 18.34 -11.28 -5.25
C ASN A 135 18.55 -12.44 -4.28
N SER A 136 19.79 -12.67 -3.82
CA SER A 136 20.11 -13.78 -2.89
C SER A 136 19.39 -13.61 -1.55
N LYS A 137 19.26 -12.39 -1.09
CA LYS A 137 18.60 -12.06 0.20
C LYS A 137 17.09 -12.34 0.20
N PHE A 138 16.44 -12.40 -0.96
CA PHE A 138 15.01 -12.72 -1.06
C PHE A 138 14.69 -14.21 -0.84
N LYS A 139 15.66 -15.08 -1.08
CA LYS A 139 15.51 -16.54 -1.01
C LYS A 139 15.89 -17.11 0.38
N ILE A 140 16.41 -16.28 1.28
CA ILE A 140 16.84 -16.70 2.62
C ILE A 140 15.69 -16.48 3.60
N GLN A 141 15.28 -17.55 4.30
CA GLN A 141 14.14 -17.56 5.24
C GLN A 141 14.23 -16.55 6.39
N ASN A 142 15.41 -15.98 6.67
CA ASN A 142 15.70 -14.96 7.68
C ASN A 142 16.17 -13.63 7.08
N SER A 143 15.86 -13.37 5.79
CA SER A 143 16.25 -12.10 5.19
C SER A 143 15.44 -10.95 5.82
N LYS A 144 16.07 -9.79 5.98
CA LYS A 144 15.38 -8.55 6.38
C LYS A 144 14.50 -7.97 5.26
N LEU A 145 14.30 -8.70 4.16
CA LEU A 145 13.50 -8.26 3.03
C LEU A 145 12.06 -8.72 3.18
N SER A 146 11.14 -7.78 3.08
CA SER A 146 9.70 -8.02 3.18
C SER A 146 9.07 -8.05 1.79
N PRO A 147 8.24 -9.07 1.46
CA PRO A 147 7.43 -9.08 0.25
C PRO A 147 6.22 -8.16 0.41
N ALA A 148 5.63 -7.79 -0.73
CA ALA A 148 4.38 -7.00 -0.77
C ALA A 148 3.27 -7.77 -1.53
N PRO A 149 2.72 -8.85 -0.96
CA PRO A 149 1.69 -9.62 -1.60
C PRO A 149 0.42 -8.79 -1.83
N LYS A 150 -0.41 -9.25 -2.75
CA LYS A 150 -1.72 -8.66 -3.00
C LYS A 150 -2.57 -8.66 -1.73
N ILE A 151 -3.22 -7.54 -1.46
CA ILE A 151 -4.14 -7.38 -0.34
C ILE A 151 -5.51 -7.92 -0.72
N PHE A 152 -6.02 -8.84 0.09
CA PHE A 152 -7.36 -9.41 -0.02
C PHE A 152 -8.23 -8.92 1.14
N LYS A 153 -9.54 -9.19 1.07
CA LYS A 153 -10.48 -8.79 2.12
C LYS A 153 -10.04 -9.28 3.50
N ASP A 154 -9.60 -10.53 3.60
CA ASP A 154 -9.17 -11.11 4.88
C ASP A 154 -7.91 -10.45 5.44
N THR A 155 -6.98 -10.02 4.55
CA THR A 155 -5.82 -9.23 4.95
C THR A 155 -6.22 -7.90 5.61
N CYS A 156 -7.38 -7.35 5.28
CA CYS A 156 -7.87 -6.09 5.84
C CYS A 156 -8.60 -6.24 7.17
N ALA A 157 -8.87 -7.46 7.64
CA ALA A 157 -9.52 -7.69 8.93
C ALA A 157 -8.60 -7.24 10.09
N ILE A 158 -9.16 -6.51 11.04
CA ILE A 158 -8.42 -6.11 12.25
C ILE A 158 -8.34 -7.30 13.18
N ASP A 159 -7.13 -7.65 13.58
CA ASP A 159 -6.84 -8.64 14.60
C ASP A 159 -6.52 -7.93 15.93
N PHE A 160 -7.48 -7.90 16.84
CA PHE A 160 -7.34 -7.27 18.15
C PHE A 160 -6.44 -8.04 19.12
N SER A 161 -5.95 -9.21 18.78
CA SER A 161 -4.93 -9.93 19.54
C SER A 161 -3.52 -9.39 19.34
N ARG A 162 -3.32 -8.48 18.38
CA ARG A 162 -2.03 -7.83 18.10
C ARG A 162 -1.78 -6.65 19.04
N THR A 163 -0.55 -6.10 19.02
CA THR A 163 -0.22 -4.90 19.79
C THR A 163 -0.94 -3.67 19.25
N ALA A 164 -1.14 -2.66 20.10
CA ALA A 164 -1.77 -1.40 19.71
C ALA A 164 -1.06 -0.74 18.53
N GLU A 165 0.28 -0.76 18.52
CA GLU A 165 1.11 -0.24 17.43
C GLU A 165 0.87 -1.01 16.13
N GLN A 166 0.80 -2.34 16.16
CA GLN A 166 0.54 -3.16 15.00
C GLN A 166 -0.86 -2.90 14.43
N ILE A 167 -1.87 -2.74 15.28
CA ILE A 167 -3.23 -2.41 14.85
C ILE A 167 -3.28 -1.02 14.23
N ARG A 168 -2.63 -0.02 14.85
CA ARG A 168 -2.55 1.33 14.32
C ARG A 168 -1.90 1.34 12.93
N ASN A 169 -0.77 0.67 12.79
CA ASN A 169 -0.06 0.56 11.51
C ASN A 169 -0.88 -0.18 10.45
N HIS A 170 -1.58 -1.24 10.84
CA HIS A 170 -2.50 -1.96 9.97
C HIS A 170 -3.63 -1.05 9.45
N VAL A 171 -4.30 -0.29 10.33
CA VAL A 171 -5.37 0.63 9.95
C VAL A 171 -4.85 1.74 9.04
N ARG A 172 -3.76 2.43 9.40
CA ARG A 172 -3.22 3.52 8.58
C ARG A 172 -2.65 3.03 7.25
N GLY A 173 -2.10 1.80 7.19
CA GLY A 173 -1.60 1.17 5.97
C GLY A 173 -2.71 0.74 5.00
N LEU A 174 -3.95 0.72 5.43
CA LEU A 174 -5.13 0.42 4.62
C LEU A 174 -6.06 1.62 4.40
N SER A 175 -5.81 2.76 5.03
CA SER A 175 -6.65 3.96 4.94
C SER A 175 -6.14 4.93 3.87
N PRO A 176 -6.99 5.48 3.00
CA PRO A 176 -8.45 5.37 2.98
C PRO A 176 -8.98 4.13 2.23
N TYR A 177 -8.14 3.42 1.48
CA TYR A 177 -8.55 2.28 0.65
C TYR A 177 -7.48 1.17 0.70
N PRO A 178 -7.89 -0.11 0.82
CA PRO A 178 -9.26 -0.66 0.84
C PRO A 178 -10.03 -0.45 2.13
N ALA A 179 -9.44 0.08 3.17
CA ALA A 179 -9.82 0.24 4.56
C ALA A 179 -9.74 -1.06 5.37
N ALA A 180 -9.24 -0.96 6.61
CA ALA A 180 -9.34 -2.02 7.59
C ALA A 180 -10.81 -2.22 7.98
N TRP A 181 -11.20 -3.41 8.44
CA TRP A 181 -12.56 -3.69 8.86
C TRP A 181 -12.61 -4.63 10.06
N ILE A 182 -13.69 -4.54 10.83
CA ILE A 182 -13.92 -5.34 12.01
C ILE A 182 -14.62 -6.63 11.61
N SER A 183 -13.90 -7.75 11.62
CA SER A 183 -14.47 -9.09 11.46
C SER A 183 -15.09 -9.57 12.74
N GLU A 184 -14.34 -9.44 13.84
CA GLU A 184 -14.72 -9.80 15.18
C GLU A 184 -14.10 -8.81 16.17
N MET A 185 -14.78 -8.56 17.28
CA MET A 185 -14.28 -7.79 18.43
C MET A 185 -14.27 -8.69 19.65
N PRO A 186 -13.53 -8.34 20.72
CA PRO A 186 -13.68 -9.01 22.00
C PRO A 186 -15.15 -9.10 22.40
N ALA A 187 -15.64 -10.31 22.69
CA ALA A 187 -17.07 -10.57 22.95
C ALA A 187 -17.64 -9.77 24.13
N THR A 188 -16.78 -9.32 25.03
CA THR A 188 -17.15 -8.45 26.18
C THR A 188 -17.38 -6.99 25.78
N HIS A 189 -17.00 -6.58 24.56
CA HIS A 189 -17.17 -5.20 24.13
C HIS A 189 -18.64 -4.88 23.81
N PRO A 190 -19.26 -3.84 24.43
CA PRO A 190 -20.70 -3.58 24.31
C PRO A 190 -21.19 -3.26 22.90
N LEU A 191 -20.29 -2.87 21.99
CA LEU A 191 -20.61 -2.55 20.60
C LEU A 191 -20.18 -3.64 19.61
N ALA A 192 -19.78 -4.84 20.06
CA ALA A 192 -19.24 -5.89 19.23
C ALA A 192 -20.15 -6.23 18.03
N ASP A 193 -21.43 -6.49 18.31
CA ASP A 193 -22.41 -6.82 17.26
C ASP A 193 -22.69 -5.66 16.32
N LEU A 194 -22.76 -4.43 16.84
CA LEU A 194 -23.03 -3.24 16.05
C LEU A 194 -21.90 -2.92 15.08
N LEU A 195 -20.65 -3.10 15.52
CA LEU A 195 -19.46 -2.75 14.73
C LEU A 195 -18.97 -3.88 13.83
N LYS A 196 -19.59 -5.06 13.89
CA LYS A 196 -19.25 -6.15 12.97
C LYS A 196 -19.45 -5.74 11.52
N GLY A 197 -18.41 -5.87 10.71
CA GLY A 197 -18.38 -5.44 9.32
C GLY A 197 -18.12 -3.94 9.10
N ALA A 198 -17.94 -3.16 10.17
CA ALA A 198 -17.60 -1.75 10.05
C ALA A 198 -16.18 -1.58 9.48
N LYS A 199 -15.99 -0.62 8.58
CA LYS A 199 -14.67 -0.16 8.15
C LYS A 199 -14.11 0.82 9.18
N VAL A 200 -12.80 0.76 9.41
CA VAL A 200 -12.07 1.64 10.32
C VAL A 200 -11.01 2.39 9.52
N TYR A 201 -10.99 3.70 9.69
CA TYR A 201 -10.10 4.59 8.93
C TYR A 201 -9.03 5.25 9.78
N ASN A 202 -9.29 5.41 11.07
CA ASN A 202 -8.35 6.03 11.98
C ASN A 202 -8.53 5.47 13.41
N VAL A 203 -7.40 5.24 14.08
CA VAL A 203 -7.34 4.81 15.47
C VAL A 203 -6.21 5.53 16.19
N ALA A 204 -6.35 5.68 17.52
CA ALA A 204 -5.28 6.14 18.40
C ALA A 204 -4.91 5.04 19.41
N ILE A 205 -3.65 5.04 19.83
CA ILE A 205 -3.20 4.22 20.96
C ILE A 205 -3.58 4.93 22.26
N THR A 206 -4.12 4.21 23.21
CA THR A 206 -4.49 4.75 24.53
C THR A 206 -4.15 3.77 25.65
N GLN A 207 -3.97 4.30 26.86
CA GLN A 207 -3.85 3.49 28.10
C GLN A 207 -5.17 3.44 28.87
N LEU A 208 -6.19 4.16 28.42
CA LEU A 208 -7.49 4.18 29.05
C LEU A 208 -8.30 2.97 28.60
N SER A 209 -8.87 2.23 29.55
CA SER A 209 -9.78 1.11 29.25
C SER A 209 -11.17 1.56 28.84
N GLU A 210 -11.58 2.77 29.24
CA GLU A 210 -12.85 3.40 28.87
C GLU A 210 -12.76 4.92 28.91
N GLN A 211 -13.53 5.58 28.09
CA GLN A 211 -13.71 7.04 28.10
C GLN A 211 -15.05 7.40 27.48
N LYS A 212 -15.80 8.29 28.11
CA LYS A 212 -17.10 8.74 27.60
C LYS A 212 -16.94 9.40 26.21
N GLY A 213 -17.69 8.91 25.25
CA GLY A 213 -17.65 9.44 23.87
C GLY A 213 -16.59 8.80 22.98
N HIS A 214 -15.90 7.78 23.44
CA HIS A 214 -14.87 7.04 22.72
C HIS A 214 -15.25 5.57 22.53
N ILE A 215 -14.66 4.92 21.54
CA ILE A 215 -14.79 3.49 21.26
C ILE A 215 -13.44 2.83 21.52
N ILE A 216 -13.25 2.39 22.76
CA ILE A 216 -11.97 1.87 23.24
C ILE A 216 -12.02 0.35 23.26
N VAL A 217 -11.10 -0.28 22.52
CA VAL A 217 -11.04 -1.73 22.34
C VAL A 217 -9.73 -2.25 22.94
N PRO A 218 -9.77 -3.28 23.80
CA PRO A 218 -8.55 -3.91 24.32
C PRO A 218 -7.78 -4.63 23.19
N CYS A 219 -6.46 -4.64 23.32
CA CYS A 219 -5.52 -5.34 22.45
C CYS A 219 -4.43 -6.04 23.28
N ALA A 220 -3.39 -6.60 22.65
CA ALA A 220 -2.39 -7.43 23.34
C ALA A 220 -1.62 -6.70 24.45
N ASP A 221 -1.37 -5.40 24.31
CA ASP A 221 -0.48 -4.61 25.17
C ASP A 221 -1.10 -3.30 25.68
N GLY A 222 -2.41 -3.15 25.54
CA GLY A 222 -3.12 -1.94 25.94
C GLY A 222 -4.47 -1.80 25.27
N TYR A 223 -4.75 -0.62 24.75
CA TYR A 223 -6.02 -0.31 24.15
C TYR A 223 -5.84 0.55 22.91
N ILE A 224 -6.77 0.43 21.96
CA ILE A 224 -6.93 1.36 20.85
C ILE A 224 -8.27 2.08 20.96
N ASP A 225 -8.27 3.35 20.58
CA ASP A 225 -9.47 4.17 20.43
C ASP A 225 -9.80 4.29 18.95
N ILE A 226 -10.98 3.83 18.54
CA ILE A 226 -11.46 3.98 17.17
C ILE A 226 -11.98 5.40 16.99
N LEU A 227 -11.28 6.20 16.20
CA LEU A 227 -11.58 7.61 15.98
C LEU A 227 -12.56 7.82 14.82
N GLU A 228 -12.41 7.04 13.76
CA GLU A 228 -13.17 7.22 12.52
C GLU A 228 -13.51 5.89 11.87
N LEU A 229 -14.78 5.71 11.53
CA LEU A 229 -15.32 4.45 11.03
C LEU A 229 -16.49 4.65 10.06
N GLN A 230 -16.89 3.53 9.44
CA GLN A 230 -18.07 3.47 8.57
C GLN A 230 -18.82 2.16 8.83
N LEU A 231 -20.03 2.24 9.33
CA LEU A 231 -20.94 1.08 9.43
C LEU A 231 -21.37 0.62 8.03
N PRO A 232 -21.71 -0.67 7.85
CA PRO A 232 -22.26 -1.17 6.59
C PRO A 232 -23.47 -0.34 6.13
N GLY A 233 -23.42 0.12 4.87
CA GLY A 233 -24.49 0.93 4.28
C GLY A 233 -24.63 2.36 4.82
N LYS A 234 -23.71 2.85 5.66
CA LYS A 234 -23.72 4.22 6.19
C LYS A 234 -22.55 5.04 5.64
N LYS A 235 -22.58 6.35 5.88
CA LYS A 235 -21.45 7.24 5.59
C LYS A 235 -20.35 7.08 6.62
N ARG A 236 -19.14 7.42 6.23
CA ARG A 236 -17.98 7.56 7.12
C ARG A 236 -18.26 8.66 8.14
N MET A 237 -17.90 8.43 9.41
CA MET A 237 -18.19 9.35 10.53
C MET A 237 -17.14 9.16 11.63
N ASP A 238 -17.03 10.14 12.51
CA ASP A 238 -16.25 10.01 13.74
C ASP A 238 -17.02 9.19 14.82
N ALA A 239 -16.27 8.65 15.77
CA ALA A 239 -16.84 7.84 16.86
C ALA A 239 -17.84 8.61 17.71
N PRO A 240 -17.60 9.89 18.10
CA PRO A 240 -18.59 10.68 18.83
C PRO A 240 -19.93 10.85 18.10
N ALA A 241 -19.91 11.05 16.78
CA ALA A 241 -21.16 11.16 15.98
C ALA A 241 -21.96 9.86 16.00
N LEU A 242 -21.29 8.69 15.88
CA LEU A 242 -21.94 7.39 16.02
C LEU A 242 -22.60 7.25 17.40
N LEU A 243 -21.83 7.48 18.46
CA LEU A 243 -22.30 7.29 19.83
C LEU A 243 -23.45 8.22 20.21
N ASN A 244 -23.43 9.47 19.72
CA ASN A 244 -24.54 10.41 19.89
C ASN A 244 -25.80 9.98 19.13
N GLY A 245 -25.65 9.41 17.94
CA GLY A 245 -26.74 8.84 17.18
C GLY A 245 -27.42 7.68 17.90
N LEU A 246 -26.62 6.78 18.52
CA LEU A 246 -27.13 5.65 19.30
C LEU A 246 -27.94 6.11 20.53
N LYS A 247 -27.47 7.13 21.27
CA LYS A 247 -28.19 7.69 22.42
C LYS A 247 -29.56 8.25 22.03
N LYS A 248 -29.63 8.99 20.93
CA LYS A 248 -30.91 9.52 20.41
C LYS A 248 -31.87 8.39 20.06
N SER A 249 -31.39 7.34 19.41
CA SER A 249 -32.20 6.16 19.03
C SER A 249 -32.74 5.39 20.26
N LEU A 250 -31.96 5.26 21.31
CA LEU A 250 -32.40 4.64 22.59
C LEU A 250 -33.46 5.50 23.29
N ASN A 251 -33.26 6.83 23.36
CA ASN A 251 -34.23 7.73 23.98
C ASN A 251 -35.55 7.81 23.17
N THR A 252 -35.51 7.62 21.86
CA THR A 252 -36.72 7.60 21.01
C THR A 252 -37.51 6.29 21.12
N LYS A 253 -36.88 5.20 21.58
CA LYS A 253 -37.58 3.91 21.81
C LYS A 253 -38.23 3.81 23.23
N LEU A 254 -38.00 4.79 24.07
CA LEU A 254 -38.55 4.86 25.45
C LEU A 254 -39.70 5.89 25.59
N ILE A 255 -40.17 6.48 24.49
CA ILE A 255 -41.36 7.27 24.33
C ILE A 255 -42.32 6.51 23.41
#